data_d3c4f322a7c3b8e3e435df14735c25e5
#
_entry.id   d3c4f322a7c3b8e3e435df14735c25e5
#
_cell.length_a   1.000
_cell.length_b   1.000
_cell.length_c   1.000
_cell.angle_alpha   90.00
_cell.angle_beta   90.00
_cell.angle_gamma   90.00
#
_symmetry.space_group_name_H-M   'P 1'
#
loop_
_entity.id
_entity.type
_entity.pdbx_description
1 polymer ?
#
loop_
_entity_poly.entity_id
_entity_poly.type
_entity_poly.pdbx_seq_one_letter_code
_entity_poly.pdbx_strand_id
1 'polypeptide(L)'
;MEGDDVAQRWLRAGILIWLCVPGAIGAAGQSSHTPYLGAEQGNAGDAFAPLREHWARDLHDKRVDASVAEYAPDAEFINPDGGRIKGATALRQLFETITRTYDSDLVFDSLRIQVSGDLAYDSGTYQETLFLRAAGKRQQSSGSYLTVYQRGKDGTWLIAEQVWTGSVIDAPVTAFRLDASPTVALTLDDLPAAGSLPPGQNRTKIATALTGELKALHLEGTYGFVNAVKLENDPDAQQALRVWVDAGMNIGSHTWSHMSLTANSSDAFEHEIALNEPALAQYAGGRDWHWFRYPFLWEGDTLDKRHAVRAYLKDHGYRVAQVSLDFEDYAWNDAYGRCSAKPDSEAIAWLKRSYLETAAEYIRLGREEEHIAFGHEIPNVMLLHATAFTTLMLPDLVDLLREEGFRFATLPEVEQDAVYGQDPDAALKFGGTLPDQFMDSRHLAYPAFKAKPFDKLKDLCK
;
A
#
# COMPACT_ATOMS: atom_id res chain seq x y z
N MET A 1 -14.55 43.20 -1.24
CA MET A 1 -15.20 42.72 -2.51
C MET A 1 -14.18 42.15 -3.49
N GLU A 2 -12.92 42.57 -3.46
CA GLU A 2 -11.86 42.01 -4.33
C GLU A 2 -11.32 40.64 -3.83
N GLY A 3 -11.38 40.36 -2.55
CA GLY A 3 -10.89 39.09 -2.00
C GLY A 3 -11.76 37.85 -2.33
N ASP A 4 -13.07 38.05 -2.43
CA ASP A 4 -13.99 36.96 -2.78
C ASP A 4 -13.88 36.55 -4.25
N ASP A 5 -13.48 37.47 -5.13
CA ASP A 5 -13.32 37.21 -6.55
C ASP A 5 -12.03 36.41 -6.85
N VAL A 6 -10.96 36.63 -6.08
CA VAL A 6 -9.71 35.90 -6.22
C VAL A 6 -9.83 34.46 -5.71
N ALA A 7 -10.49 34.27 -4.56
CA ALA A 7 -10.72 32.94 -4.02
C ALA A 7 -11.72 32.13 -4.87
N GLN A 8 -12.74 32.80 -5.43
CA GLN A 8 -13.66 32.16 -6.38
C GLN A 8 -13.01 31.87 -7.74
N ARG A 9 -12.01 32.63 -8.16
CA ARG A 9 -11.20 32.34 -9.35
C ARG A 9 -10.33 31.11 -9.16
N TRP A 10 -9.74 30.97 -7.97
CA TRP A 10 -8.99 29.74 -7.62
C TRP A 10 -9.89 28.50 -7.64
N LEU A 11 -11.12 28.64 -7.15
CA LEU A 11 -12.17 27.60 -7.21
C LEU A 11 -12.64 27.31 -8.66
N ARG A 12 -12.59 28.33 -9.55
CA ARG A 12 -12.99 28.18 -10.97
C ARG A 12 -11.86 27.69 -11.87
N ALA A 13 -10.59 27.96 -11.54
CA ALA A 13 -9.46 27.46 -12.31
C ALA A 13 -9.34 25.93 -12.27
N GLY A 14 -9.86 25.28 -11.20
CA GLY A 14 -10.04 23.84 -11.15
C GLY A 14 -11.19 23.28 -12.02
N ILE A 15 -12.01 24.15 -12.64
CA ILE A 15 -13.22 23.73 -13.38
C ILE A 15 -13.14 24.03 -14.90
N LEU A 16 -12.22 24.86 -15.34
CA LEU A 16 -12.22 25.35 -16.75
C LEU A 16 -10.80 25.29 -17.32
N ILE A 17 -10.42 24.20 -17.90
CA ILE A 17 -9.61 24.14 -19.14
C ILE A 17 -9.62 22.69 -19.66
N TRP A 18 -10.59 22.37 -20.49
CA TRP A 18 -10.45 21.39 -21.56
C TRP A 18 -11.38 21.74 -22.69
N LEU A 19 -10.89 22.48 -23.67
CA LEU A 19 -11.37 22.42 -25.06
C LEU A 19 -10.23 22.84 -25.99
N CYS A 20 -9.74 21.85 -26.74
CA CYS A 20 -9.12 21.92 -28.07
C CYS A 20 -7.80 22.67 -28.23
N VAL A 21 -6.78 22.00 -28.77
CA VAL A 21 -6.53 21.77 -30.20
C VAL A 21 -5.29 20.88 -30.37
N PRO A 22 -5.25 19.97 -31.34
CA PRO A 22 -4.04 19.20 -31.67
C PRO A 22 -3.21 19.93 -32.73
N GLY A 23 -1.92 19.81 -32.67
CA GLY A 23 -1.10 20.08 -33.84
C GLY A 23 0.34 20.52 -33.62
N ALA A 24 1.18 19.71 -34.19
CA ALA A 24 2.46 20.02 -34.81
C ALA A 24 3.77 19.79 -34.04
N ILE A 25 4.40 18.74 -34.44
CA ILE A 25 5.78 18.31 -34.44
C ILE A 25 6.75 19.45 -34.80
N GLY A 26 7.82 19.60 -34.04
CA GLY A 26 8.97 20.41 -34.42
C GLY A 26 10.23 19.94 -33.68
N ALA A 27 11.20 19.49 -34.47
CA ALA A 27 12.40 18.80 -34.05
C ALA A 27 13.51 19.67 -33.46
N ALA A 28 14.27 19.03 -32.58
CA ALA A 28 15.71 19.12 -32.37
C ALA A 28 16.39 20.49 -32.16
N GLY A 29 16.95 20.64 -30.97
CA GLY A 29 18.06 21.54 -30.67
C GLY A 29 18.85 21.01 -29.50
N GLN A 30 19.94 20.26 -29.76
CA GLN A 30 20.94 19.92 -28.77
C GLN A 30 21.68 21.20 -28.39
N SER A 31 21.55 21.65 -27.15
CA SER A 31 22.46 22.60 -26.58
C SER A 31 23.24 21.94 -25.44
N SER A 32 24.53 21.81 -25.66
CA SER A 32 25.52 21.38 -24.69
C SER A 32 25.58 22.37 -23.52
N HIS A 33 25.10 21.98 -22.35
CA HIS A 33 25.35 22.70 -21.11
C HIS A 33 26.51 22.06 -20.37
N THR A 34 27.58 22.81 -20.24
CA THR A 34 28.72 22.54 -19.35
C THR A 34 28.24 22.50 -17.91
N PRO A 35 28.61 21.50 -17.10
CA PRO A 35 28.24 21.48 -15.70
C PRO A 35 28.99 22.58 -14.95
N TYR A 36 28.25 23.44 -14.25
CA TYR A 36 28.79 24.39 -13.30
C TYR A 36 29.26 23.59 -12.05
N LEU A 37 30.57 23.51 -11.90
CA LEU A 37 31.22 22.94 -10.70
C LEU A 37 31.24 24.01 -9.61
N GLY A 38 30.75 23.66 -8.42
CA GLY A 38 31.17 24.29 -7.19
C GLY A 38 30.10 24.99 -6.34
N ALA A 39 29.48 24.24 -5.46
CA ALA A 39 29.16 24.68 -4.10
C ALA A 39 29.09 23.45 -3.23
N GLU A 40 29.74 23.49 -2.08
CA GLU A 40 29.83 22.39 -1.12
C GLU A 40 28.45 21.87 -0.74
N GLN A 41 28.19 20.60 -1.05
CA GLN A 41 27.05 19.86 -0.53
C GLN A 41 27.35 19.51 0.93
N GLY A 42 26.99 20.40 1.84
CA GLY A 42 26.74 20.04 3.23
C GLY A 42 25.45 19.18 3.23
N ASN A 43 25.58 17.92 3.60
CA ASN A 43 24.46 17.03 3.86
C ASN A 43 23.78 17.48 5.17
N ALA A 44 23.10 18.63 5.15
CA ALA A 44 22.13 18.99 6.18
C ALA A 44 20.91 18.15 5.86
N GLY A 45 20.60 17.16 6.70
CA GLY A 45 19.32 16.45 6.63
C GLY A 45 18.19 17.46 6.48
N ASP A 46 17.09 17.09 5.86
CA ASP A 46 16.00 17.98 5.48
C ASP A 46 15.51 18.85 6.68
N ALA A 47 16.17 19.99 6.88
CA ALA A 47 15.88 20.91 7.98
C ALA A 47 14.53 21.61 7.80
N PHE A 48 13.91 21.50 6.61
CA PHE A 48 12.64 22.12 6.27
C PHE A 48 11.46 21.12 6.27
N ALA A 49 11.71 19.82 6.43
CA ALA A 49 10.64 18.83 6.57
C ALA A 49 9.65 19.19 7.69
N PRO A 50 10.09 19.56 8.91
CA PRO A 50 9.15 19.96 9.96
C PRO A 50 8.28 21.15 9.59
N LEU A 51 8.80 22.12 8.84
CA LEU A 51 8.03 23.30 8.40
C LEU A 51 6.95 22.91 7.40
N ARG A 52 7.28 22.07 6.41
CA ARG A 52 6.30 21.54 5.44
C ARG A 52 5.20 20.75 6.11
N GLU A 53 5.58 19.83 7.01
CA GLU A 53 4.65 18.98 7.74
C GLU A 53 3.74 19.79 8.68
N HIS A 54 4.28 20.81 9.35
CA HIS A 54 3.49 21.70 10.19
C HIS A 54 2.49 22.47 9.35
N TRP A 55 2.94 23.08 8.25
CA TRP A 55 2.07 23.84 7.37
C TRP A 55 0.93 22.98 6.79
N ALA A 56 1.23 21.79 6.27
CA ALA A 56 0.22 20.84 5.76
C ALA A 56 -0.77 20.44 6.85
N ARG A 57 -0.27 20.12 8.04
CA ARG A 57 -1.09 19.76 9.20
C ARG A 57 -1.97 20.89 9.68
N ASP A 58 -1.45 22.12 9.73
CA ASP A 58 -2.20 23.29 10.15
C ASP A 58 -3.34 23.62 9.18
N LEU A 59 -3.10 23.41 7.89
CA LEU A 59 -4.15 23.53 6.87
C LEU A 59 -5.22 22.41 7.02
N HIS A 60 -4.79 21.16 7.20
CA HIS A 60 -5.67 20.02 7.46
C HIS A 60 -6.55 20.25 8.70
N ASP A 61 -5.95 20.67 9.80
CA ASP A 61 -6.60 20.93 11.09
C ASP A 61 -7.36 22.26 11.12
N LYS A 62 -7.37 23.02 10.01
CA LYS A 62 -8.04 24.32 9.85
C LYS A 62 -7.51 25.39 10.80
N ARG A 63 -6.26 25.27 11.20
CA ARG A 63 -5.56 26.24 12.06
C ARG A 63 -4.99 27.39 11.21
N VAL A 64 -5.89 28.16 10.57
CA VAL A 64 -5.51 29.22 9.62
C VAL A 64 -4.52 30.21 10.20
N ASP A 65 -4.67 30.59 11.48
CA ASP A 65 -3.72 31.51 12.13
C ASP A 65 -2.31 30.93 12.23
N ALA A 66 -2.20 29.63 12.49
CA ALA A 66 -0.92 28.93 12.54
C ALA A 66 -0.28 28.85 11.14
N SER A 67 -1.06 28.46 10.12
CA SER A 67 -0.57 28.43 8.73
C SER A 67 -0.08 29.79 8.26
N VAL A 68 -0.79 30.88 8.58
CA VAL A 68 -0.38 32.25 8.20
C VAL A 68 0.87 32.71 8.97
N ALA A 69 1.05 32.26 10.21
CA ALA A 69 2.21 32.62 11.02
C ALA A 69 3.55 32.07 10.48
N GLU A 70 3.49 31.06 9.61
CA GLU A 70 4.68 30.52 8.95
C GLU A 70 5.17 31.39 7.77
N TYR A 71 4.40 32.41 7.35
CA TYR A 71 4.77 33.32 6.28
C TYR A 71 5.41 34.61 6.80
N ALA A 72 6.34 35.14 6.02
CA ALA A 72 6.85 36.49 6.23
C ALA A 72 5.72 37.52 6.05
N PRO A 73 5.78 38.70 6.72
CA PRO A 73 4.69 39.68 6.66
C PRO A 73 4.33 40.18 5.25
N ASP A 74 5.29 40.18 4.34
CA ASP A 74 5.17 40.59 2.94
C ASP A 74 5.22 39.41 1.95
N ALA A 75 5.08 38.19 2.44
CA ALA A 75 5.15 37.00 1.65
C ALA A 75 4.15 36.99 0.48
N GLU A 76 4.53 36.30 -0.57
CA GLU A 76 3.73 36.17 -1.79
C GLU A 76 3.42 34.68 -2.07
N PHE A 77 2.16 34.39 -2.34
CA PHE A 77 1.68 33.07 -2.77
C PHE A 77 1.18 33.16 -4.21
N ILE A 78 1.67 32.26 -5.05
CA ILE A 78 1.31 32.21 -6.49
C ILE A 78 0.59 30.90 -6.75
N ASN A 79 -0.70 31.00 -7.08
CA ASN A 79 -1.55 29.83 -7.37
C ASN A 79 -1.28 29.23 -8.76
N PRO A 80 -1.79 28.01 -9.00
CA PRO A 80 -1.62 27.32 -10.29
C PRO A 80 -2.14 28.10 -11.52
N ASP A 81 -3.09 29.01 -11.33
CA ASP A 81 -3.61 29.87 -12.41
C ASP A 81 -2.80 31.17 -12.62
N GLY A 82 -1.71 31.34 -11.87
CA GLY A 82 -0.85 32.53 -11.90
C GLY A 82 -1.36 33.71 -11.06
N GLY A 83 -2.46 33.52 -10.32
CA GLY A 83 -2.96 34.54 -9.38
C GLY A 83 -1.96 34.76 -8.24
N ARG A 84 -1.71 36.05 -7.88
CA ARG A 84 -0.75 36.42 -6.84
C ARG A 84 -1.48 36.96 -5.62
N ILE A 85 -1.13 36.42 -4.46
CA ILE A 85 -1.73 36.75 -3.16
C ILE A 85 -0.62 37.22 -2.25
N LYS A 86 -0.70 38.45 -1.78
CA LYS A 86 0.40 39.09 -1.04
C LYS A 86 -0.01 39.54 0.34
N GLY A 87 0.82 39.17 1.31
CA GLY A 87 0.73 39.61 2.69
C GLY A 87 -0.25 38.81 3.56
N ALA A 88 -0.05 38.88 4.87
CA ALA A 88 -0.71 38.04 5.85
C ALA A 88 -2.27 38.11 5.79
N THR A 89 -2.85 39.29 5.55
CA THR A 89 -4.31 39.45 5.48
C THR A 89 -4.92 38.73 4.31
N ALA A 90 -4.31 38.83 3.12
CA ALA A 90 -4.79 38.15 1.92
C ALA A 90 -4.58 36.64 1.99
N LEU A 91 -3.46 36.18 2.54
CA LEU A 91 -3.18 34.78 2.81
C LEU A 91 -4.21 34.18 3.79
N ARG A 92 -4.57 34.89 4.85
CA ARG A 92 -5.61 34.48 5.78
C ARG A 92 -6.94 34.28 5.08
N GLN A 93 -7.39 35.24 4.26
CA GLN A 93 -8.65 35.11 3.51
C GLN A 93 -8.65 33.92 2.56
N LEU A 94 -7.50 33.66 1.90
CA LEU A 94 -7.33 32.49 1.06
C LEU A 94 -7.51 31.21 1.86
N PHE A 95 -6.76 31.01 2.95
CA PHE A 95 -6.79 29.78 3.75
C PHE A 95 -8.12 29.59 4.48
N GLU A 96 -8.78 30.66 4.95
CA GLU A 96 -10.15 30.58 5.47
C GLU A 96 -11.13 30.10 4.41
N THR A 97 -10.98 30.53 3.17
CA THR A 97 -11.83 30.09 2.07
C THR A 97 -11.56 28.63 1.71
N ILE A 98 -10.30 28.22 1.62
CA ILE A 98 -9.92 26.83 1.35
C ILE A 98 -10.45 25.93 2.46
N THR A 99 -10.14 26.20 3.73
CA THR A 99 -10.51 25.35 4.85
C THR A 99 -12.02 25.34 5.15
N ARG A 100 -12.77 26.33 4.71
CA ARG A 100 -14.23 26.34 4.77
C ARG A 100 -14.84 25.47 3.68
N THR A 101 -14.22 25.41 2.50
CA THR A 101 -14.76 24.76 1.32
C THR A 101 -14.32 23.31 1.23
N TYR A 102 -13.07 23.03 1.59
CA TYR A 102 -12.45 21.71 1.47
C TYR A 102 -11.93 21.20 2.81
N ASP A 103 -11.85 19.88 2.94
CA ASP A 103 -10.86 19.22 3.77
C ASP A 103 -9.70 18.84 2.83
N SER A 104 -8.48 19.12 3.23
CA SER A 104 -7.27 18.94 2.42
C SER A 104 -6.33 17.96 3.12
N ASP A 105 -5.92 16.92 2.39
CA ASP A 105 -4.82 16.04 2.74
C ASP A 105 -3.71 16.29 1.73
N LEU A 106 -2.61 16.86 2.21
CA LEU A 106 -1.53 17.34 1.38
C LEU A 106 -0.21 16.65 1.77
N VAL A 107 0.44 16.06 0.78
CA VAL A 107 1.74 15.41 0.91
C VAL A 107 2.74 16.09 -0.01
N PHE A 108 3.90 16.39 0.52
CA PHE A 108 5.04 16.96 -0.23
C PHE A 108 6.12 15.91 -0.44
N ASP A 109 6.67 15.90 -1.66
CA ASP A 109 7.91 15.20 -1.99
C ASP A 109 8.98 16.24 -2.38
N SER A 110 9.91 16.52 -1.45
CA SER A 110 10.98 17.48 -1.64
C SER A 110 12.13 16.86 -2.43
N LEU A 111 12.36 17.40 -3.62
CA LEU A 111 13.38 16.92 -4.54
C LEU A 111 14.71 17.67 -4.39
N ARG A 112 14.65 18.93 -3.93
CA ARG A 112 15.84 19.75 -3.84
C ARG A 112 15.69 20.87 -2.82
N ILE A 113 16.63 20.93 -1.88
CA ILE A 113 16.79 22.02 -0.91
C ILE A 113 18.15 22.66 -1.08
N GLN A 114 18.18 24.00 -1.10
CA GLN A 114 19.42 24.76 -1.05
C GLN A 114 19.31 25.90 -0.05
N VAL A 115 20.39 26.13 0.72
CA VAL A 115 20.51 27.20 1.69
C VAL A 115 21.68 28.09 1.28
N SER A 116 21.45 29.41 1.26
CA SER A 116 22.48 30.41 0.96
C SER A 116 22.31 31.63 1.90
N GLY A 117 23.05 31.63 2.98
CA GLY A 117 22.93 32.69 4.02
C GLY A 117 21.56 32.64 4.68
N ASP A 118 20.82 33.74 4.60
CA ASP A 118 19.50 33.93 5.17
C ASP A 118 18.35 33.60 4.17
N LEU A 119 18.69 33.02 3.04
CA LEU A 119 17.74 32.52 2.06
C LEU A 119 17.88 31.01 1.88
N ALA A 120 16.76 30.33 1.72
CA ALA A 120 16.73 28.96 1.31
C ALA A 120 15.58 28.74 0.31
N TYR A 121 15.71 27.71 -0.53
CA TYR A 121 14.55 27.24 -1.29
C TYR A 121 14.41 25.73 -1.17
N ASP A 122 13.17 25.31 -1.30
CA ASP A 122 12.76 23.94 -1.36
C ASP A 122 11.83 23.75 -2.56
N SER A 123 12.13 22.81 -3.42
CA SER A 123 11.34 22.51 -4.61
C SER A 123 11.10 21.01 -4.72
N GLY A 124 9.91 20.66 -5.15
CA GLY A 124 9.51 19.29 -5.28
C GLY A 124 8.16 19.14 -5.95
N THR A 125 7.53 18.00 -5.71
CA THR A 125 6.16 17.71 -6.14
C THR A 125 5.25 17.64 -4.92
N TYR A 126 3.96 17.79 -5.17
CA TYR A 126 2.93 17.57 -4.15
C TYR A 126 1.80 16.74 -4.71
N GLN A 127 1.12 16.06 -3.81
CA GLN A 127 -0.17 15.45 -4.04
C GLN A 127 -1.14 15.95 -2.98
N GLU A 128 -2.34 16.30 -3.38
CA GLU A 128 -3.37 16.82 -2.51
C GLU A 128 -4.69 16.15 -2.80
N THR A 129 -5.32 15.61 -1.77
CA THR A 129 -6.70 15.15 -1.82
C THR A 129 -7.60 16.20 -1.20
N LEU A 130 -8.45 16.78 -2.02
CA LEU A 130 -9.44 17.78 -1.61
C LEU A 130 -10.82 17.14 -1.49
N PHE A 131 -11.47 17.26 -0.34
CA PHE A 131 -12.84 16.86 -0.16
C PHE A 131 -13.76 18.10 -0.16
N LEU A 132 -14.56 18.25 -1.22
CA LEU A 132 -15.54 19.33 -1.35
C LEU A 132 -16.79 18.99 -0.54
N ARG A 133 -16.93 19.59 0.65
CA ARG A 133 -18.01 19.27 1.62
C ARG A 133 -19.39 19.50 1.05
N ALA A 134 -19.62 20.61 0.36
CA ALA A 134 -20.94 20.96 -0.19
C ALA A 134 -21.45 19.97 -1.26
N ALA A 135 -20.54 19.32 -1.98
CA ALA A 135 -20.88 18.39 -3.05
C ALA A 135 -20.67 16.93 -2.67
N GLY A 136 -20.04 16.65 -1.51
CA GLY A 136 -19.66 15.30 -1.10
C GLY A 136 -18.67 14.65 -2.08
N LYS A 137 -17.86 15.45 -2.78
CA LYS A 137 -16.92 14.98 -3.80
C LYS A 137 -15.49 15.14 -3.36
N ARG A 138 -14.66 14.17 -3.74
CA ARG A 138 -13.21 14.29 -3.68
C ARG A 138 -12.66 14.70 -5.03
N GLN A 139 -11.56 15.45 -4.97
CA GLN A 139 -10.74 15.80 -6.13
C GLN A 139 -9.30 15.57 -5.74
N GLN A 140 -8.51 15.04 -6.67
CA GLN A 140 -7.08 14.97 -6.52
C GLN A 140 -6.43 16.11 -7.29
N SER A 141 -5.44 16.72 -6.67
CA SER A 141 -4.58 17.73 -7.29
C SER A 141 -3.14 17.29 -7.13
N SER A 142 -2.36 17.41 -8.16
CA SER A 142 -0.92 17.16 -8.10
C SER A 142 -0.17 18.17 -8.94
N GLY A 143 1.06 18.44 -8.58
CA GLY A 143 1.88 19.37 -9.32
C GLY A 143 3.26 19.53 -8.70
N SER A 144 3.93 20.61 -9.07
CA SER A 144 5.21 20.98 -8.49
C SER A 144 5.06 22.23 -7.62
N TYR A 145 5.92 22.33 -6.63
CA TYR A 145 6.01 23.52 -5.78
C TYR A 145 7.44 24.07 -5.73
N LEU A 146 7.54 25.34 -5.44
CA LEU A 146 8.76 26.02 -5.02
C LEU A 146 8.42 26.88 -3.82
N THR A 147 9.07 26.63 -2.69
CA THR A 147 8.99 27.47 -1.50
C THR A 147 10.33 28.16 -1.26
N VAL A 148 10.33 29.47 -1.16
CA VAL A 148 11.48 30.29 -0.77
C VAL A 148 11.31 30.69 0.69
N TYR A 149 12.30 30.36 1.50
CA TYR A 149 12.34 30.71 2.92
C TYR A 149 13.33 31.85 3.13
N GLN A 150 12.99 32.72 4.06
CA GLN A 150 13.86 33.79 4.57
C GLN A 150 14.04 33.61 6.07
N ARG A 151 15.29 33.73 6.53
CA ARG A 151 15.59 33.65 7.94
C ARG A 151 15.42 35.01 8.60
N GLY A 152 14.61 35.08 9.63
CA GLY A 152 14.47 36.26 10.49
C GLY A 152 15.69 36.50 11.37
N LYS A 153 15.76 37.68 11.96
CA LYS A 153 16.86 38.10 12.88
C LYS A 153 16.96 37.23 14.14
N ASP A 154 15.87 36.58 14.50
CA ASP A 154 15.75 35.61 15.60
C ASP A 154 16.18 34.21 15.22
N GLY A 155 16.56 33.98 13.96
CA GLY A 155 16.98 32.70 13.43
C GLY A 155 15.83 31.85 12.89
N THR A 156 14.56 32.26 13.00
CA THR A 156 13.38 31.54 12.50
C THR A 156 13.30 31.65 10.99
N TRP A 157 13.03 30.51 10.32
CA TRP A 157 12.74 30.47 8.90
C TRP A 157 11.25 30.72 8.65
N LEU A 158 10.94 31.68 7.78
CA LEU A 158 9.58 32.01 7.34
C LEU A 158 9.48 31.87 5.83
N ILE A 159 8.30 31.49 5.34
CA ILE A 159 7.99 31.43 3.91
C ILE A 159 7.92 32.86 3.35
N ALA A 160 8.81 33.19 2.44
CA ALA A 160 8.83 34.50 1.75
C ALA A 160 8.07 34.45 0.43
N GLU A 161 8.18 33.36 -0.28
CA GLU A 161 7.47 33.15 -1.54
C GLU A 161 7.12 31.67 -1.70
N GLN A 162 5.92 31.37 -2.20
CA GLN A 162 5.48 30.03 -2.49
C GLN A 162 4.75 29.99 -3.82
N VAL A 163 5.23 29.14 -4.72
CA VAL A 163 4.70 28.96 -6.07
C VAL A 163 4.18 27.56 -6.24
N TRP A 164 2.99 27.43 -6.74
CA TRP A 164 2.37 26.16 -7.01
C TRP A 164 2.03 26.04 -8.50
N THR A 165 2.26 24.88 -9.07
CA THR A 165 1.79 24.49 -10.40
C THR A 165 1.02 23.20 -10.26
N GLY A 166 0.04 22.94 -11.10
CA GLY A 166 -0.64 21.66 -11.04
C GLY A 166 -1.93 21.66 -11.84
N SER A 167 -2.52 20.48 -11.92
CA SER A 167 -3.83 20.26 -12.53
C SER A 167 -4.70 19.45 -11.58
N VAL A 168 -6.00 19.76 -11.56
CA VAL A 168 -6.98 18.93 -10.88
C VAL A 168 -7.30 17.73 -11.78
N ILE A 169 -7.18 16.55 -11.24
CA ILE A 169 -7.57 15.33 -11.94
C ILE A 169 -8.96 14.96 -11.47
N ASP A 170 -9.97 15.14 -12.36
CA ASP A 170 -11.32 14.64 -12.12
C ASP A 170 -11.32 13.11 -12.29
N ALA A 171 -11.17 12.39 -11.20
CA ALA A 171 -11.45 10.96 -11.18
C ALA A 171 -12.92 10.72 -10.78
N PRO A 172 -13.63 9.77 -11.39
CA PRO A 172 -14.96 9.40 -10.94
C PRO A 172 -14.87 8.81 -9.53
N VAL A 173 -15.39 9.55 -8.56
CA VAL A 173 -15.27 9.20 -7.13
C VAL A 173 -16.37 8.22 -6.77
N THR A 174 -16.02 6.98 -6.59
CA THR A 174 -16.79 6.08 -5.70
C THR A 174 -16.64 6.60 -4.26
N ALA A 175 -17.77 6.71 -3.57
CA ALA A 175 -17.87 7.31 -2.23
C ALA A 175 -16.85 6.70 -1.25
N PHE A 176 -15.85 7.47 -0.89
CA PHE A 176 -14.86 7.11 0.13
C PHE A 176 -15.30 7.72 1.47
N ARG A 177 -15.25 6.93 2.53
CA ARG A 177 -15.56 7.42 3.88
C ARG A 177 -14.31 8.03 4.51
N LEU A 178 -14.40 9.29 4.93
CA LEU A 178 -13.32 10.07 5.59
C LEU A 178 -12.90 9.56 6.99
N ASP A 179 -13.60 8.55 7.53
CA ASP A 179 -13.33 8.02 8.87
C ASP A 179 -12.76 6.59 8.86
N ALA A 180 -12.30 6.10 7.74
CA ALA A 180 -11.82 4.73 7.68
C ALA A 180 -10.30 4.70 7.87
N SER A 181 -9.83 4.42 9.09
CA SER A 181 -8.53 3.77 9.28
C SER A 181 -8.34 2.72 8.19
N PRO A 182 -7.16 2.59 7.58
CA PRO A 182 -6.92 1.59 6.55
C PRO A 182 -7.43 0.22 7.04
N THR A 183 -8.10 -0.51 6.18
CA THR A 183 -8.60 -1.84 6.55
C THR A 183 -7.66 -2.92 6.03
N VAL A 184 -7.55 -4.01 6.78
CA VAL A 184 -6.76 -5.17 6.35
C VAL A 184 -7.54 -6.47 6.59
N ALA A 185 -7.58 -7.33 5.58
CA ALA A 185 -7.97 -8.71 5.71
C ALA A 185 -6.73 -9.61 5.80
N LEU A 186 -6.65 -10.42 6.84
CA LEU A 186 -5.62 -11.46 6.90
C LEU A 186 -6.09 -12.67 6.11
N THR A 187 -5.20 -13.24 5.30
CA THR A 187 -5.43 -14.49 4.57
C THR A 187 -4.25 -15.42 4.76
N LEU A 188 -4.50 -16.73 4.78
CA LEU A 188 -3.45 -17.72 5.01
C LEU A 188 -3.39 -18.70 3.84
N ASP A 189 -2.24 -18.80 3.21
CA ASP A 189 -2.01 -19.75 2.15
C ASP A 189 -1.51 -21.11 2.67
N ASP A 190 -1.56 -22.10 1.82
CA ASP A 190 -0.97 -23.42 2.03
C ASP A 190 -1.65 -24.30 3.08
N LEU A 191 -2.97 -24.10 3.32
CA LEU A 191 -3.69 -25.01 4.20
C LEU A 191 -3.57 -26.49 3.77
N PRO A 192 -3.60 -27.43 4.75
CA PRO A 192 -3.84 -27.22 6.18
C PRO A 192 -2.62 -26.81 7.00
N ALA A 193 -1.43 -26.85 6.47
CA ALA A 193 -0.22 -26.25 7.05
C ALA A 193 0.89 -26.13 6.00
N ALA A 194 1.68 -25.08 6.10
CA ALA A 194 2.83 -24.79 5.26
C ALA A 194 4.16 -25.15 5.95
N GLY A 195 5.16 -25.48 5.15
CA GLY A 195 6.55 -25.68 5.57
C GLY A 195 6.79 -26.88 6.51
N SER A 196 7.95 -26.89 7.13
CA SER A 196 8.37 -27.94 8.07
C SER A 196 7.63 -27.83 9.41
N LEU A 197 7.37 -28.98 10.02
CA LEU A 197 6.75 -29.08 11.34
C LEU A 197 7.86 -29.06 12.42
N PRO A 198 7.84 -28.13 13.37
CA PRO A 198 8.78 -28.14 14.51
C PRO A 198 8.60 -29.40 15.37
N PRO A 199 9.62 -29.79 16.17
CA PRO A 199 9.56 -30.95 17.04
C PRO A 199 8.33 -30.95 17.94
N GLY A 200 7.60 -32.09 17.96
CA GLY A 200 6.39 -32.23 18.77
C GLY A 200 5.13 -31.55 18.23
N GLN A 201 5.22 -30.86 17.09
CA GLN A 201 4.08 -30.29 16.37
C GLN A 201 3.55 -31.27 15.32
N ASN A 202 2.27 -31.11 15.00
CA ASN A 202 1.60 -31.70 13.85
C ASN A 202 0.61 -30.69 13.27
N ARG A 203 0.02 -30.96 12.12
CA ARG A 203 -0.88 -30.03 11.43
C ARG A 203 -2.12 -29.68 12.26
N THR A 204 -2.71 -30.69 12.92
CA THR A 204 -3.87 -30.47 13.80
C THR A 204 -3.55 -29.54 14.98
N LYS A 205 -2.37 -29.68 15.61
CA LYS A 205 -1.95 -28.78 16.71
C LYS A 205 -1.76 -27.35 16.21
N ILE A 206 -1.11 -27.18 15.06
CA ILE A 206 -0.92 -25.85 14.45
C ILE A 206 -2.26 -25.23 14.12
N ALA A 207 -3.16 -25.97 13.43
CA ALA A 207 -4.49 -25.46 13.10
C ALA A 207 -5.30 -25.11 14.36
N THR A 208 -5.22 -25.92 15.42
CA THR A 208 -5.92 -25.63 16.69
C THR A 208 -5.40 -24.36 17.36
N ALA A 209 -4.07 -24.19 17.42
CA ALA A 209 -3.47 -23.01 17.99
C ALA A 209 -3.78 -21.75 17.15
N LEU A 210 -3.60 -21.84 15.83
CA LEU A 210 -3.84 -20.73 14.89
C LEU A 210 -5.30 -20.25 14.92
N THR A 211 -6.25 -21.18 14.87
CA THR A 211 -7.67 -20.83 14.96
C THR A 211 -8.07 -20.33 16.35
N GLY A 212 -7.37 -20.79 17.39
CA GLY A 212 -7.52 -20.27 18.75
C GLY A 212 -7.11 -18.80 18.84
N GLU A 213 -5.95 -18.45 18.28
CA GLU A 213 -5.49 -17.05 18.20
C GLU A 213 -6.40 -16.18 17.33
N LEU A 214 -6.81 -16.65 16.14
CA LEU A 214 -7.74 -15.92 15.28
C LEU A 214 -9.05 -15.57 16.02
N LYS A 215 -9.61 -16.51 16.78
CA LYS A 215 -10.80 -16.27 17.60
C LYS A 215 -10.56 -15.30 18.76
N ALA A 216 -9.43 -15.45 19.45
CA ALA A 216 -9.08 -14.55 20.56
C ALA A 216 -8.89 -13.09 20.09
N LEU A 217 -8.49 -12.92 18.84
CA LEU A 217 -8.27 -11.64 18.18
C LEU A 217 -9.51 -11.08 17.46
N HIS A 218 -10.64 -11.83 17.46
CA HIS A 218 -11.89 -11.52 16.76
C HIS A 218 -11.71 -11.43 15.23
N LEU A 219 -11.02 -12.41 14.66
CA LEU A 219 -10.72 -12.55 13.23
C LEU A 219 -11.42 -13.77 12.61
N GLU A 220 -12.62 -14.12 13.12
CA GLU A 220 -13.45 -15.15 12.52
C GLU A 220 -13.81 -14.77 11.08
N GLY A 221 -13.94 -15.77 10.21
CA GLY A 221 -14.19 -15.54 8.78
C GLY A 221 -12.93 -15.34 7.94
N THR A 222 -11.73 -15.38 8.56
CA THR A 222 -10.45 -15.39 7.84
C THR A 222 -10.45 -16.50 6.79
N TYR A 223 -10.00 -16.18 5.57
CA TYR A 223 -9.85 -17.15 4.49
C TYR A 223 -8.50 -17.84 4.55
N GLY A 224 -8.52 -19.16 4.36
CA GLY A 224 -7.34 -19.97 4.14
C GLY A 224 -7.42 -20.69 2.79
N PHE A 225 -6.34 -20.70 2.02
CA PHE A 225 -6.30 -21.26 0.68
C PHE A 225 -5.68 -22.66 0.71
N VAL A 226 -6.42 -23.65 0.17
CA VAL A 226 -6.17 -25.07 0.38
C VAL A 226 -5.48 -25.68 -0.84
N ASN A 227 -4.44 -26.49 -0.58
CA ASN A 227 -3.88 -27.43 -1.54
C ASN A 227 -4.33 -28.86 -1.16
N ALA A 228 -5.33 -29.40 -1.84
CA ALA A 228 -5.97 -30.65 -1.43
C ALA A 228 -5.10 -31.90 -1.56
N VAL A 229 -4.01 -31.87 -2.34
CA VAL A 229 -3.01 -32.94 -2.37
C VAL A 229 -2.48 -33.27 -0.98
N LYS A 230 -2.38 -32.28 -0.09
CA LYS A 230 -1.92 -32.45 1.29
C LYS A 230 -2.87 -33.27 2.16
N LEU A 231 -4.13 -33.41 1.72
CA LEU A 231 -5.17 -34.21 2.43
C LEU A 231 -5.13 -35.68 2.05
N GLU A 232 -4.46 -36.04 0.95
CA GLU A 232 -4.44 -37.41 0.47
C GLU A 232 -3.69 -38.34 1.44
N ASN A 233 -4.37 -39.33 1.93
CA ASN A 233 -3.82 -40.34 2.83
C ASN A 233 -3.18 -39.78 4.11
N ASP A 234 -3.52 -38.53 4.49
CA ASP A 234 -3.02 -37.88 5.71
C ASP A 234 -4.18 -37.50 6.66
N PRO A 235 -4.52 -38.38 7.63
CA PRO A 235 -5.59 -38.10 8.60
C PRO A 235 -5.34 -36.86 9.46
N ASP A 236 -4.07 -36.50 9.72
CA ASP A 236 -3.71 -35.32 10.50
C ASP A 236 -4.00 -34.05 9.69
N ALA A 237 -3.66 -34.03 8.39
CA ALA A 237 -4.00 -32.94 7.49
C ALA A 237 -5.51 -32.75 7.35
N GLN A 238 -6.25 -33.87 7.17
CA GLN A 238 -7.70 -33.84 7.11
C GLN A 238 -8.33 -33.31 8.41
N GLN A 239 -7.81 -33.70 9.56
CA GLN A 239 -8.29 -33.23 10.85
C GLN A 239 -7.94 -31.73 11.05
N ALA A 240 -6.77 -31.30 10.62
CA ALA A 240 -6.36 -29.90 10.69
C ALA A 240 -7.31 -28.99 9.86
N LEU A 241 -7.69 -29.41 8.65
CA LEU A 241 -8.64 -28.66 7.84
C LEU A 241 -10.05 -28.66 8.48
N ARG A 242 -10.48 -29.76 9.10
CA ARG A 242 -11.74 -29.74 9.89
C ARG A 242 -11.69 -28.74 11.04
N VAL A 243 -10.61 -28.74 11.82
CA VAL A 243 -10.41 -27.76 12.91
C VAL A 243 -10.53 -26.33 12.41
N TRP A 244 -9.92 -26.02 11.26
CA TRP A 244 -9.99 -24.70 10.63
C TRP A 244 -11.44 -24.29 10.34
N VAL A 245 -12.17 -25.14 9.64
CA VAL A 245 -13.56 -24.86 9.22
C VAL A 245 -14.52 -24.84 10.41
N ASP A 246 -14.40 -25.79 11.35
CA ASP A 246 -15.25 -25.87 12.56
C ASP A 246 -15.02 -24.66 13.49
N ALA A 247 -13.84 -24.06 13.41
CA ALA A 247 -13.54 -22.82 14.12
C ALA A 247 -14.22 -21.58 13.54
N GLY A 248 -14.91 -21.69 12.40
CA GLY A 248 -15.61 -20.57 11.77
C GLY A 248 -14.80 -19.86 10.69
N MET A 249 -13.63 -20.38 10.33
CA MET A 249 -12.79 -19.83 9.26
C MET A 249 -13.29 -20.31 7.89
N ASN A 250 -13.01 -19.53 6.85
CA ASN A 250 -13.38 -19.84 5.47
C ASN A 250 -12.23 -20.51 4.71
N ILE A 251 -12.56 -21.16 3.60
CA ILE A 251 -11.58 -21.77 2.71
C ILE A 251 -11.75 -21.27 1.27
N GLY A 252 -10.64 -21.25 0.52
CA GLY A 252 -10.59 -21.00 -0.91
C GLY A 252 -9.63 -21.95 -1.60
N SER A 253 -9.54 -21.85 -2.92
CA SER A 253 -8.69 -22.72 -3.75
C SER A 253 -7.29 -22.13 -3.91
N HIS A 254 -6.26 -22.99 -3.77
CA HIS A 254 -4.85 -22.66 -4.03
C HIS A 254 -4.21 -23.66 -4.98
N THR A 255 -4.99 -24.15 -5.94
CA THR A 255 -4.71 -25.35 -6.77
C THR A 255 -4.55 -26.61 -5.93
N TRP A 256 -4.60 -27.76 -6.59
CA TRP A 256 -4.49 -29.05 -5.91
C TRP A 256 -3.09 -29.28 -5.33
N SER A 257 -2.03 -29.03 -6.13
CA SER A 257 -0.64 -29.36 -5.76
C SER A 257 0.25 -28.14 -5.55
N HIS A 258 -0.29 -26.92 -5.49
CA HIS A 258 0.48 -25.67 -5.51
C HIS A 258 1.27 -25.49 -6.82
N MET A 259 0.67 -25.86 -7.96
CA MET A 259 1.31 -25.78 -9.28
C MET A 259 1.58 -24.32 -9.67
N SER A 260 2.74 -24.07 -10.28
CA SER A 260 3.08 -22.78 -10.89
C SER A 260 2.51 -22.64 -12.30
N LEU A 261 1.71 -21.61 -12.56
CA LEU A 261 1.22 -21.30 -13.90
C LEU A 261 2.36 -20.92 -14.85
N THR A 262 3.39 -20.23 -14.40
CA THR A 262 4.56 -19.86 -15.20
C THR A 262 5.27 -21.08 -15.76
N ALA A 263 5.39 -22.16 -14.97
CA ALA A 263 6.11 -23.36 -15.35
C ALA A 263 5.25 -24.38 -16.16
N ASN A 264 3.94 -24.18 -16.24
CA ASN A 264 3.00 -25.12 -16.83
C ASN A 264 2.08 -24.46 -17.86
N SER A 265 1.32 -25.27 -18.61
CA SER A 265 0.28 -24.74 -19.51
C SER A 265 -0.96 -24.30 -18.73
N SER A 266 -1.78 -23.43 -19.34
CA SER A 266 -3.09 -23.05 -18.80
C SER A 266 -3.98 -24.26 -18.60
N ASP A 267 -4.08 -25.18 -19.55
CA ASP A 267 -4.91 -26.39 -19.44
C ASP A 267 -4.51 -27.27 -18.25
N ALA A 268 -3.20 -27.44 -17.99
CA ALA A 268 -2.72 -28.20 -16.84
C ALA A 268 -3.05 -27.47 -15.53
N PHE A 269 -2.96 -26.15 -15.52
CA PHE A 269 -3.27 -25.34 -14.35
C PHE A 269 -4.78 -25.30 -14.05
N GLU A 270 -5.63 -25.21 -15.08
CA GLU A 270 -7.08 -25.30 -14.98
C GLU A 270 -7.51 -26.68 -14.44
N HIS A 271 -6.84 -27.75 -14.88
CA HIS A 271 -7.05 -29.08 -14.34
C HIS A 271 -6.73 -29.17 -12.84
N GLU A 272 -5.67 -28.53 -12.38
CA GLU A 272 -5.29 -28.42 -10.97
C GLU A 272 -6.34 -27.68 -10.12
N ILE A 273 -6.98 -26.66 -10.70
CA ILE A 273 -8.10 -25.96 -10.04
C ILE A 273 -9.28 -26.94 -9.88
N ALA A 274 -9.66 -27.64 -10.96
CA ALA A 274 -10.75 -28.60 -10.94
C ALA A 274 -10.50 -29.77 -9.97
N LEU A 275 -9.27 -30.27 -9.87
CA LEU A 275 -8.90 -31.34 -8.94
C LEU A 275 -9.06 -30.92 -7.47
N ASN A 276 -8.95 -29.63 -7.17
CA ASN A 276 -9.08 -29.11 -5.81
C ASN A 276 -10.55 -29.00 -5.34
N GLU A 277 -11.49 -28.83 -6.26
CA GLU A 277 -12.91 -28.54 -5.98
C GLU A 277 -13.62 -29.58 -5.11
N PRO A 278 -13.48 -30.92 -5.33
CA PRO A 278 -14.18 -31.91 -4.50
C PRO A 278 -13.83 -31.76 -3.01
N ALA A 279 -12.59 -31.49 -2.68
CA ALA A 279 -12.17 -31.28 -1.30
C ALA A 279 -12.76 -29.98 -0.73
N LEU A 280 -12.73 -28.90 -1.49
CA LEU A 280 -13.31 -27.61 -1.07
C LEU A 280 -14.82 -27.76 -0.81
N ALA A 281 -15.57 -28.37 -1.73
CA ALA A 281 -16.99 -28.61 -1.57
C ALA A 281 -17.31 -29.50 -0.35
N GLN A 282 -16.48 -30.52 -0.08
CA GLN A 282 -16.63 -31.39 1.08
C GLN A 282 -16.42 -30.67 2.41
N TYR A 283 -15.41 -29.80 2.49
CA TYR A 283 -15.02 -29.18 3.76
C TYR A 283 -15.66 -27.81 4.01
N ALA A 284 -16.12 -27.07 3.01
CA ALA A 284 -16.65 -25.72 3.16
C ALA A 284 -17.87 -25.60 4.07
N GLY A 285 -18.61 -26.69 4.33
CA GLY A 285 -19.78 -26.66 5.21
C GLY A 285 -20.88 -25.73 4.72
N GLY A 286 -21.05 -25.58 3.40
CA GLY A 286 -22.05 -24.71 2.76
C GLY A 286 -21.64 -23.24 2.66
N ARG A 287 -20.44 -22.86 3.08
CA ARG A 287 -19.88 -21.53 2.87
C ARG A 287 -19.32 -21.39 1.46
N ASP A 288 -19.21 -20.14 0.99
CA ASP A 288 -18.65 -19.84 -0.33
C ASP A 288 -17.13 -20.04 -0.34
N TRP A 289 -16.69 -21.02 -1.11
CA TRP A 289 -15.29 -21.35 -1.32
C TRP A 289 -14.75 -20.93 -2.69
N HIS A 290 -15.53 -20.22 -3.51
CA HIS A 290 -15.14 -19.78 -4.85
C HIS A 290 -14.25 -18.54 -4.80
N TRP A 291 -13.24 -18.60 -3.92
CA TRP A 291 -12.13 -17.69 -3.87
C TRP A 291 -10.87 -18.42 -4.29
N PHE A 292 -10.12 -17.81 -5.21
CA PHE A 292 -8.93 -18.42 -5.77
C PHE A 292 -7.69 -17.55 -5.49
N ARG A 293 -6.62 -18.18 -4.99
CA ARG A 293 -5.31 -17.59 -4.82
C ARG A 293 -4.32 -18.28 -5.75
N TYR A 294 -3.65 -17.51 -6.61
CA TYR A 294 -2.59 -18.04 -7.45
C TYR A 294 -1.39 -18.47 -6.62
N PRO A 295 -0.87 -19.71 -6.77
CA PRO A 295 0.41 -20.10 -6.18
C PRO A 295 1.53 -19.13 -6.58
N PHE A 296 2.37 -18.73 -5.60
CA PHE A 296 3.45 -17.76 -5.76
C PHE A 296 2.98 -16.33 -6.16
N LEU A 297 1.70 -16.06 -6.19
CA LEU A 297 1.08 -14.88 -6.79
C LEU A 297 1.39 -14.73 -8.29
N TRP A 298 1.71 -15.82 -8.98
CA TRP A 298 2.12 -15.83 -10.40
C TRP A 298 0.91 -16.07 -11.30
N GLU A 299 0.43 -14.99 -11.92
CA GLU A 299 -0.78 -14.98 -12.74
C GLU A 299 -0.53 -15.23 -14.24
N GLY A 300 0.66 -15.67 -14.61
CA GLY A 300 1.08 -16.03 -15.96
C GLY A 300 2.16 -15.15 -16.53
N ASP A 301 3.17 -15.81 -17.15
CA ASP A 301 4.31 -15.19 -17.81
C ASP A 301 4.03 -14.76 -19.26
N THR A 302 2.82 -15.04 -19.76
CA THR A 302 2.29 -14.57 -21.04
C THR A 302 0.84 -14.11 -20.86
N LEU A 303 0.40 -13.15 -21.71
CA LEU A 303 -1.00 -12.70 -21.71
C LEU A 303 -1.96 -13.84 -22.04
N ASP A 304 -1.59 -14.75 -22.93
CA ASP A 304 -2.43 -15.91 -23.30
C ASP A 304 -2.73 -16.78 -22.07
N LYS A 305 -1.72 -17.10 -21.24
CA LYS A 305 -1.93 -17.85 -20.01
C LYS A 305 -2.79 -17.08 -19.01
N ARG A 306 -2.48 -15.80 -18.82
CA ARG A 306 -3.24 -14.93 -17.91
C ARG A 306 -4.71 -14.87 -18.29
N HIS A 307 -5.00 -14.60 -19.57
CA HIS A 307 -6.35 -14.49 -20.08
C HIS A 307 -7.11 -15.83 -20.02
N ALA A 308 -6.47 -16.93 -20.41
CA ALA A 308 -7.09 -18.25 -20.37
C ALA A 308 -7.54 -18.61 -18.95
N VAL A 309 -6.61 -18.54 -17.97
CA VAL A 309 -6.92 -18.92 -16.59
C VAL A 309 -7.91 -17.95 -15.93
N ARG A 310 -7.82 -16.64 -16.20
CA ARG A 310 -8.80 -15.68 -15.68
C ARG A 310 -10.19 -15.88 -16.26
N ALA A 311 -10.29 -16.24 -17.56
CA ALA A 311 -11.56 -16.62 -18.19
C ALA A 311 -12.13 -17.90 -17.54
N TYR A 312 -11.29 -18.92 -17.37
CA TYR A 312 -11.69 -20.16 -16.69
C TYR A 312 -12.22 -19.89 -15.27
N LEU A 313 -11.50 -19.14 -14.47
CA LEU A 313 -11.92 -18.80 -13.10
C LEU A 313 -13.27 -18.08 -13.10
N LYS A 314 -13.45 -17.09 -13.97
CA LYS A 314 -14.71 -16.35 -14.11
C LYS A 314 -15.88 -17.27 -14.52
N ASP A 315 -15.66 -18.13 -15.52
CA ASP A 315 -16.69 -19.03 -16.04
C ASP A 315 -17.12 -20.09 -15.03
N HIS A 316 -16.23 -20.44 -14.07
CA HIS A 316 -16.50 -21.34 -12.96
C HIS A 316 -16.91 -20.61 -11.66
N GLY A 317 -17.18 -19.29 -11.72
CA GLY A 317 -17.70 -18.53 -10.61
C GLY A 317 -16.67 -18.15 -9.54
N TYR A 318 -15.39 -18.30 -9.82
CA TYR A 318 -14.32 -17.90 -8.90
C TYR A 318 -14.07 -16.40 -8.92
N ARG A 319 -13.68 -15.89 -7.77
CA ARG A 319 -13.07 -14.57 -7.58
C ARG A 319 -11.60 -14.74 -7.25
N VAL A 320 -10.75 -13.93 -7.84
CA VAL A 320 -9.32 -13.95 -7.52
C VAL A 320 -9.12 -13.19 -6.23
N ALA A 321 -8.59 -13.85 -5.19
CA ALA A 321 -8.19 -13.23 -3.95
C ALA A 321 -6.83 -12.56 -4.15
N GLN A 322 -6.83 -11.29 -4.49
CA GLN A 322 -5.60 -10.52 -4.68
C GLN A 322 -4.89 -10.27 -3.34
N VAL A 323 -3.59 -10.01 -3.41
CA VAL A 323 -2.76 -9.64 -2.25
C VAL A 323 -2.25 -8.23 -2.46
N SER A 324 -2.28 -7.41 -1.42
CA SER A 324 -1.68 -6.09 -1.46
C SER A 324 -0.48 -5.94 -0.51
N LEU A 325 -0.40 -6.76 0.52
CA LEU A 325 0.72 -6.78 1.48
C LEU A 325 1.29 -8.19 1.62
N ASP A 326 2.60 -8.35 1.36
CA ASP A 326 3.34 -9.60 1.54
C ASP A 326 4.78 -9.32 2.00
N PHE A 327 5.19 -9.96 3.06
CA PHE A 327 6.57 -9.91 3.55
C PHE A 327 7.24 -11.29 3.60
N GLU A 328 6.61 -12.32 2.97
CA GLU A 328 7.10 -13.69 2.90
C GLU A 328 7.31 -14.33 4.29
N ASP A 329 6.30 -14.23 5.13
CA ASP A 329 6.27 -14.67 6.52
C ASP A 329 6.70 -16.13 6.73
N TYR A 330 6.46 -16.99 5.74
CA TYR A 330 6.84 -18.41 5.77
C TYR A 330 8.34 -18.64 5.94
N ALA A 331 9.18 -17.68 5.53
CA ALA A 331 10.64 -17.85 5.53
C ALA A 331 11.24 -18.05 6.93
N TRP A 332 10.56 -17.60 7.98
CA TRP A 332 11.02 -17.78 9.38
C TRP A 332 10.73 -19.17 9.93
N ASN A 333 9.76 -19.90 9.36
CA ASN A 333 9.28 -21.15 9.94
C ASN A 333 10.35 -22.24 10.02
N ASP A 334 11.15 -22.43 8.97
CA ASP A 334 12.20 -23.47 8.96
C ASP A 334 13.32 -23.16 9.95
N ALA A 335 13.72 -21.90 10.09
CA ALA A 335 14.66 -21.45 11.10
C ALA A 335 14.12 -21.69 12.51
N TYR A 336 12.84 -21.37 12.73
CA TYR A 336 12.16 -21.63 14.00
C TYR A 336 12.14 -23.13 14.33
N GLY A 337 11.85 -23.99 13.35
CA GLY A 337 11.90 -25.46 13.52
C GLY A 337 13.28 -25.94 13.97
N ARG A 338 14.35 -25.46 13.34
CA ARG A 338 15.72 -25.81 13.70
C ARG A 338 16.10 -25.29 15.09
N CYS A 339 15.79 -24.03 15.40
CA CYS A 339 16.09 -23.43 16.71
C CYS A 339 15.29 -24.06 17.85
N SER A 340 14.08 -24.54 17.57
CA SER A 340 13.26 -25.27 18.54
C SER A 340 13.79 -26.67 18.82
N ALA A 341 14.42 -27.33 17.82
CA ALA A 341 15.06 -28.63 17.97
C ALA A 341 16.37 -28.56 18.80
N LYS A 342 17.07 -27.44 18.77
CA LYS A 342 18.28 -27.13 19.54
C LYS A 342 17.97 -25.86 20.34
N PRO A 343 17.29 -25.96 21.52
CA PRO A 343 16.75 -24.80 22.20
C PRO A 343 17.74 -23.65 22.32
N ASP A 344 17.56 -22.61 21.56
CA ASP A 344 18.35 -21.40 21.51
C ASP A 344 17.42 -20.17 21.67
N SER A 345 17.34 -19.70 22.91
CA SER A 345 16.44 -18.60 23.27
C SER A 345 16.82 -17.27 22.62
N GLU A 346 18.13 -17.05 22.37
CA GLU A 346 18.61 -15.82 21.72
C GLU A 346 18.24 -15.82 20.23
N ALA A 347 18.45 -16.95 19.56
CA ALA A 347 18.04 -17.12 18.17
C ALA A 347 16.52 -16.98 17.99
N ILE A 348 15.72 -17.58 18.89
CA ILE A 348 14.25 -17.42 18.84
C ILE A 348 13.84 -15.97 19.10
N ALA A 349 14.47 -15.26 20.04
CA ALA A 349 14.21 -13.85 20.27
C ALA A 349 14.58 -12.99 19.06
N TRP A 350 15.68 -13.32 18.36
CA TRP A 350 16.04 -12.66 17.10
C TRP A 350 15.01 -12.94 16.01
N LEU A 351 14.54 -14.19 15.85
CA LEU A 351 13.49 -14.54 14.88
C LEU A 351 12.25 -13.68 15.09
N LYS A 352 11.76 -13.56 16.33
CA LYS A 352 10.58 -12.74 16.65
C LYS A 352 10.76 -11.27 16.28
N ARG A 353 11.90 -10.67 16.68
CA ARG A 353 12.19 -9.27 16.35
C ARG A 353 12.29 -9.04 14.85
N SER A 354 13.07 -9.86 14.14
CA SER A 354 13.28 -9.71 12.71
C SER A 354 11.99 -9.92 11.89
N TYR A 355 11.08 -10.77 12.36
CA TYR A 355 9.76 -10.95 11.74
C TYR A 355 8.95 -9.66 11.79
N LEU A 356 8.81 -9.04 12.97
CA LEU A 356 8.07 -7.80 13.14
C LEU A 356 8.75 -6.60 12.45
N GLU A 357 10.07 -6.49 12.54
CA GLU A 357 10.84 -5.48 11.82
C GLU A 357 10.64 -5.57 10.30
N THR A 358 10.60 -6.79 9.75
CA THR A 358 10.35 -7.02 8.34
C THR A 358 8.89 -6.74 7.98
N ALA A 359 7.94 -7.19 8.80
CA ALA A 359 6.52 -6.88 8.59
C ALA A 359 6.27 -5.37 8.56
N ALA A 360 6.80 -4.61 9.53
CA ALA A 360 6.67 -3.15 9.57
C ALA A 360 7.28 -2.48 8.32
N GLU A 361 8.46 -2.90 7.89
CA GLU A 361 9.11 -2.38 6.68
C GLU A 361 8.28 -2.64 5.43
N TYR A 362 7.73 -3.84 5.27
CA TYR A 362 6.95 -4.19 4.08
C TYR A 362 5.50 -3.66 4.12
N ILE A 363 4.94 -3.37 5.29
CA ILE A 363 3.71 -2.59 5.41
C ILE A 363 3.96 -1.15 4.91
N ARG A 364 5.04 -0.51 5.37
CA ARG A 364 5.44 0.82 4.89
C ARG A 364 5.65 0.83 3.37
N LEU A 365 6.41 -0.16 2.87
CA LEU A 365 6.69 -0.31 1.45
C LEU A 365 5.39 -0.45 0.62
N GLY A 366 4.48 -1.34 1.03
CA GLY A 366 3.21 -1.56 0.35
C GLY A 366 2.36 -0.28 0.28
N ARG A 367 2.30 0.52 1.36
CA ARG A 367 1.62 1.81 1.35
C ARG A 367 2.26 2.80 0.35
N GLU A 368 3.59 2.85 0.26
CA GLU A 368 4.28 3.67 -0.72
C GLU A 368 3.99 3.21 -2.16
N GLU A 369 3.97 1.89 -2.40
CA GLU A 369 3.62 1.30 -3.68
C GLU A 369 2.16 1.57 -4.06
N GLU A 370 1.22 1.50 -3.10
CA GLU A 370 -0.18 1.88 -3.30
C GLU A 370 -0.32 3.35 -3.73
N HIS A 371 0.40 4.25 -3.06
CA HIS A 371 0.40 5.66 -3.46
C HIS A 371 0.98 5.87 -4.85
N ILE A 372 2.03 5.15 -5.22
CA ILE A 372 2.64 5.23 -6.55
C ILE A 372 1.71 4.62 -7.60
N ALA A 373 1.12 3.46 -7.33
CA ALA A 373 0.30 2.73 -8.28
C ALA A 373 -1.11 3.32 -8.43
N PHE A 374 -1.73 3.77 -7.34
CA PHE A 374 -3.15 4.16 -7.29
C PHE A 374 -3.38 5.61 -6.88
N GLY A 375 -2.37 6.30 -6.35
CA GLY A 375 -2.46 7.67 -5.84
C GLY A 375 -3.07 7.77 -4.43
N HIS A 376 -3.35 6.66 -3.76
CA HIS A 376 -3.93 6.60 -2.40
C HIS A 376 -3.70 5.23 -1.79
N GLU A 377 -3.81 5.13 -0.46
CA GLU A 377 -3.90 3.84 0.23
C GLU A 377 -5.19 3.11 -0.13
N ILE A 378 -5.12 1.79 -0.24
CA ILE A 378 -6.27 0.93 -0.55
C ILE A 378 -6.64 0.06 0.67
N PRO A 379 -7.86 -0.48 0.77
CA PRO A 379 -8.13 -1.57 1.70
C PRO A 379 -7.22 -2.76 1.39
N ASN A 380 -6.59 -3.36 2.40
CA ASN A 380 -5.49 -4.28 2.21
C ASN A 380 -5.86 -5.75 2.40
N VAL A 381 -5.26 -6.63 1.59
CA VAL A 381 -5.24 -8.08 1.81
C VAL A 381 -3.81 -8.49 2.13
N MET A 382 -3.57 -8.91 3.36
CA MET A 382 -2.26 -9.39 3.80
C MET A 382 -2.17 -10.91 3.61
N LEU A 383 -1.11 -11.33 2.92
CA LEU A 383 -0.75 -12.72 2.76
C LEU A 383 0.07 -13.20 3.96
N LEU A 384 -0.37 -14.29 4.55
CA LEU A 384 0.34 -15.07 5.54
C LEU A 384 0.30 -16.57 5.16
N HIS A 385 1.07 -17.40 5.84
CA HIS A 385 1.07 -18.84 5.64
C HIS A 385 0.72 -19.58 6.94
N ALA A 386 0.02 -20.70 6.82
CA ALA A 386 -0.40 -21.51 7.95
C ALA A 386 0.78 -22.29 8.55
N THR A 387 1.70 -21.60 9.21
CA THR A 387 2.91 -22.16 9.81
C THR A 387 2.88 -22.11 11.35
N ALA A 388 3.75 -22.90 11.98
CA ALA A 388 3.91 -22.85 13.44
C ALA A 388 4.49 -21.50 13.90
N PHE A 389 5.37 -20.89 13.12
CA PHE A 389 5.96 -19.60 13.49
C PHE A 389 4.98 -18.43 13.30
N THR A 390 4.24 -18.42 12.20
CA THR A 390 3.17 -17.43 12.00
C THR A 390 2.11 -17.52 13.11
N THR A 391 1.74 -18.74 13.51
CA THR A 391 0.85 -18.96 14.66
C THR A 391 1.39 -18.32 15.95
N LEU A 392 2.69 -18.50 16.24
CA LEU A 392 3.33 -17.90 17.40
C LEU A 392 3.37 -16.38 17.36
N MET A 393 3.51 -15.80 16.16
CA MET A 393 3.69 -14.36 15.94
C MET A 393 2.39 -13.61 15.67
N LEU A 394 1.28 -14.32 15.44
CA LEU A 394 0.02 -13.70 15.04
C LEU A 394 -0.48 -12.62 16.01
N PRO A 395 -0.45 -12.81 17.36
CA PRO A 395 -0.84 -11.73 18.28
C PRO A 395 0.03 -10.48 18.12
N ASP A 396 1.37 -10.65 18.09
CA ASP A 396 2.32 -9.55 17.97
C ASP A 396 2.18 -8.83 16.62
N LEU A 397 1.90 -9.56 15.54
CA LEU A 397 1.64 -8.99 14.20
C LEU A 397 0.33 -8.20 14.16
N VAL A 398 -0.72 -8.72 14.79
CA VAL A 398 -2.01 -8.01 14.87
C VAL A 398 -1.89 -6.72 15.68
N ASP A 399 -1.11 -6.73 16.76
CA ASP A 399 -0.84 -5.52 17.53
C ASP A 399 -0.01 -4.51 16.71
N LEU A 400 1.00 -4.95 15.96
CA LEU A 400 1.72 -4.10 15.01
C LEU A 400 0.77 -3.47 13.98
N LEU A 401 -0.13 -4.24 13.36
CA LEU A 401 -1.09 -3.72 12.39
C LEU A 401 -2.05 -2.69 13.03
N ARG A 402 -2.44 -2.88 14.28
CA ARG A 402 -3.24 -1.89 15.03
C ARG A 402 -2.46 -0.61 15.33
N GLU A 403 -1.18 -0.74 15.69
CA GLU A 403 -0.25 0.40 15.88
C GLU A 403 -0.06 1.19 14.58
N GLU A 404 0.00 0.50 13.43
CA GLU A 404 0.01 1.09 12.08
C GLU A 404 -1.36 1.66 11.65
N GLY A 405 -2.37 1.62 12.51
CA GLY A 405 -3.67 2.24 12.31
C GLY A 405 -4.67 1.37 11.54
N PHE A 406 -4.38 0.11 11.26
CA PHE A 406 -5.31 -0.77 10.54
C PHE A 406 -6.51 -1.20 11.40
N ARG A 407 -7.66 -1.30 10.73
CA ARG A 407 -8.83 -2.03 11.22
C ARG A 407 -8.97 -3.33 10.43
N PHE A 408 -9.39 -4.38 11.12
CA PHE A 408 -9.57 -5.67 10.50
C PHE A 408 -10.93 -5.78 9.82
N ALA A 409 -10.94 -6.40 8.65
CA ALA A 409 -12.12 -6.74 7.87
C ALA A 409 -11.95 -8.13 7.26
N THR A 410 -13.01 -8.69 6.72
CA THR A 410 -12.95 -9.96 5.99
C THR A 410 -12.48 -9.75 4.55
N LEU A 411 -11.93 -10.77 3.91
CA LEU A 411 -11.53 -10.72 2.50
C LEU A 411 -12.67 -10.21 1.58
N PRO A 412 -13.93 -10.72 1.67
CA PRO A 412 -15.02 -10.22 0.85
C PRO A 412 -15.36 -8.73 1.10
N GLU A 413 -15.12 -8.20 2.31
CA GLU A 413 -15.36 -6.79 2.60
C GLU A 413 -14.28 -5.90 2.00
N VAL A 414 -13.01 -6.30 2.10
CA VAL A 414 -11.88 -5.58 1.53
C VAL A 414 -11.97 -5.53 0.00
N GLU A 415 -12.25 -6.66 -0.63
CA GLU A 415 -12.32 -6.75 -2.10
C GLU A 415 -13.63 -6.20 -2.72
N GLN A 416 -14.48 -5.54 -1.92
CA GLN A 416 -15.54 -4.68 -2.47
C GLN A 416 -14.98 -3.36 -3.03
N ASP A 417 -13.77 -2.98 -2.67
CA ASP A 417 -13.14 -1.80 -3.25
C ASP A 417 -12.91 -2.00 -4.76
N ALA A 418 -13.17 -0.95 -5.52
CA ALA A 418 -13.09 -0.99 -6.98
C ALA A 418 -11.68 -1.30 -7.52
N VAL A 419 -10.64 -1.11 -6.70
CA VAL A 419 -9.26 -1.42 -7.09
C VAL A 419 -9.07 -2.91 -7.35
N TYR A 420 -9.73 -3.78 -6.57
CA TYR A 420 -9.65 -5.23 -6.73
C TYR A 420 -10.39 -5.77 -7.97
N GLY A 421 -11.28 -4.96 -8.55
CA GLY A 421 -11.89 -5.24 -9.85
C GLY A 421 -11.03 -4.85 -11.06
N GLN A 422 -9.89 -4.21 -10.84
CA GLN A 422 -8.97 -3.82 -11.91
C GLN A 422 -8.00 -4.96 -12.23
N ASP A 423 -7.67 -5.10 -13.51
CA ASP A 423 -6.63 -6.01 -13.98
C ASP A 423 -5.54 -5.17 -14.66
N PRO A 424 -4.27 -5.24 -14.23
CA PRO A 424 -3.18 -4.56 -14.92
C PRO A 424 -2.91 -5.11 -16.33
N ASP A 425 -3.50 -6.25 -16.70
CA ASP A 425 -3.39 -6.93 -18.00
C ASP A 425 -1.93 -7.05 -18.46
N ALA A 426 -1.07 -7.53 -17.57
CA ALA A 426 0.37 -7.63 -17.79
C ALA A 426 0.85 -9.08 -17.73
N ALA A 427 1.77 -9.43 -18.64
CA ALA A 427 2.50 -10.69 -18.57
C ALA A 427 3.69 -10.52 -17.63
N LEU A 428 3.61 -11.12 -16.44
CA LEU A 428 4.65 -11.02 -15.42
C LEU A 428 5.25 -12.38 -15.16
N LYS A 429 6.56 -12.51 -15.42
CA LYS A 429 7.29 -13.76 -15.20
C LYS A 429 7.25 -14.20 -13.73
N PHE A 430 7.39 -13.25 -12.86
CA PHE A 430 7.20 -13.40 -11.42
C PHE A 430 6.01 -12.52 -11.07
N GLY A 431 5.11 -13.04 -10.29
CA GLY A 431 3.99 -12.27 -9.77
C GLY A 431 4.46 -11.34 -8.67
N GLY A 432 3.51 -10.77 -8.00
CA GLY A 432 3.70 -9.87 -6.89
C GLY A 432 2.35 -9.48 -6.32
N THR A 433 2.37 -8.60 -5.36
CA THR A 433 1.16 -7.97 -4.84
C THR A 433 0.43 -7.22 -5.94
N LEU A 434 -0.83 -6.88 -5.72
CA LEU A 434 -1.59 -6.07 -6.69
C LEU A 434 -0.90 -4.73 -6.99
N PRO A 435 -0.38 -3.96 -6.00
CA PRO A 435 0.46 -2.81 -6.29
C PRO A 435 1.67 -3.12 -7.17
N ASP A 436 2.43 -4.19 -6.87
CA ASP A 436 3.58 -4.61 -7.70
C ASP A 436 3.19 -4.83 -9.16
N GLN A 437 2.10 -5.55 -9.40
CA GLN A 437 1.62 -5.85 -10.75
C GLN A 437 1.29 -4.56 -11.52
N PHE A 438 0.68 -3.56 -10.87
CA PHE A 438 0.40 -2.27 -11.49
C PHE A 438 1.66 -1.44 -11.71
N MET A 439 2.61 -1.48 -10.78
CA MET A 439 3.89 -0.79 -10.94
C MET A 439 4.70 -1.36 -12.11
N ASP A 440 4.80 -2.69 -12.21
CA ASP A 440 5.48 -3.37 -13.30
C ASP A 440 4.80 -3.10 -14.66
N SER A 441 3.46 -3.19 -14.73
CA SER A 441 2.72 -2.97 -15.96
C SER A 441 2.86 -1.53 -16.51
N ARG A 442 3.04 -0.56 -15.61
CA ARG A 442 3.19 0.86 -15.93
C ARG A 442 4.65 1.33 -15.95
N HIS A 443 5.61 0.43 -15.71
CA HIS A 443 7.04 0.72 -15.61
C HIS A 443 7.37 1.82 -14.59
N LEU A 444 6.70 1.80 -13.43
CA LEU A 444 6.92 2.73 -12.35
C LEU A 444 8.15 2.33 -11.53
N ALA A 445 8.81 3.31 -10.92
CA ALA A 445 9.97 3.06 -10.08
C ALA A 445 9.53 2.56 -8.70
N TYR A 446 10.17 1.49 -8.23
CA TYR A 446 9.95 0.99 -6.88
C TYR A 446 10.58 1.90 -5.82
N PRO A 447 9.94 2.09 -4.68
CA PRO A 447 10.55 2.79 -3.56
C PRO A 447 11.74 2.00 -2.99
N ALA A 448 12.60 2.69 -2.24
CA ALA A 448 13.71 2.03 -1.58
C ALA A 448 13.23 1.14 -0.44
N PHE A 449 13.73 -0.07 -0.35
CA PHE A 449 13.35 -1.04 0.68
C PHE A 449 14.56 -1.71 1.32
N LYS A 450 14.38 -2.21 2.52
CA LYS A 450 15.36 -3.02 3.22
C LYS A 450 15.19 -4.49 2.85
N ALA A 451 16.26 -5.12 2.41
CA ALA A 451 16.24 -6.54 2.05
C ALA A 451 15.84 -7.44 3.23
N LYS A 452 15.04 -8.45 2.96
CA LYS A 452 14.66 -9.49 3.92
C LYS A 452 15.89 -10.27 4.40
N PRO A 453 15.96 -10.75 5.65
CA PRO A 453 17.16 -11.36 6.22
C PRO A 453 17.33 -12.85 5.84
N PHE A 454 17.06 -13.22 4.59
CA PHE A 454 17.01 -14.62 4.14
C PHE A 454 18.30 -15.41 4.38
N ASP A 455 19.48 -14.80 4.15
CA ASP A 455 20.75 -15.48 4.37
C ASP A 455 20.91 -15.87 5.83
N LYS A 456 20.57 -14.98 6.76
CA LYS A 456 20.64 -15.28 8.18
C LYS A 456 19.59 -16.32 8.59
N LEU A 457 18.35 -16.23 8.07
CA LEU A 457 17.31 -17.23 8.31
C LEU A 457 17.74 -18.61 7.83
N LYS A 458 18.38 -18.71 6.67
CA LYS A 458 18.89 -19.96 6.10
C LYS A 458 19.94 -20.61 6.99
N ASP A 459 20.78 -19.84 7.66
CA ASP A 459 21.95 -20.34 8.41
C ASP A 459 21.71 -20.47 9.93
N LEU A 460 20.65 -19.86 10.46
CA LEU A 460 20.36 -19.84 11.88
C LEU A 460 20.07 -21.26 12.44
N CYS A 461 20.71 -21.64 13.54
CA CYS A 461 20.57 -22.92 14.24
C CYS A 461 20.87 -24.16 13.37
N LYS A 462 21.73 -24.06 12.37
CA LYS A 462 22.25 -25.22 11.61
C LYS A 462 23.14 -26.13 12.44
#